data_982dfff6a5e90945ae6d8fa1804e1c4b
#
_entry.id   982dfff6a5e90945ae6d8fa1804e1c4b
#
_cell.length_a   1.000
_cell.length_b   1.000
_cell.length_c   1.000
_cell.angle_alpha   90.00
_cell.angle_beta   90.00
_cell.angle_gamma   90.00
#
_symmetry.space_group_name_H-M   'P 1'
#
loop_
_entity.id
_entity.type
_entity.pdbx_description
1 polymer ?
#
loop_
_entity_poly.entity_id
_entity_poly.type
_entity_poly.pdbx_seq_one_letter_code
_entity_poly.pdbx_strand_id
1 'polypeptide(L)'
;MMSNKIPIIKVLKHDRWVKPFLHRYKKTLILAIFLGILTFVCGAGLMFCAGFLISKSATRPENILLVYVPIVLTRAFGIARPTIQYFERIVSHNWVLRMTSKFRQKMYNALEKDAALFNSKYQLGDVLGLLSDDISHIQNLYLRSIFPIFVAWGLYAIIVISLGILSPLMGLWMLVTFGLMIFAIPIWSIVVNGARQDYEKAAQDKLYVDLTDNVMGVTDWMLAGRSQEFLQLHVDSREKLLDVHQRMKKFERFRNFLMQMLFLLIVTSLIIWGAAKFGGQQSPLTNWIAAFVLAAFPLNEALAGLPTAAQETNVYQKSLVRLNNLPDPDQKVKEKALSIAAPYNLTIQNIHYTYPHTKKEILRGINLDIHAGEKIAILGKSGAGKSTLAALLRGDRKPTEGQIDLNGIDVTKFGDQMPKYFSVINQKPYLFNTTIANNLRLGNEETSDDQLWDVLDRVGLKNTIEALPEKLETQVEEAGLRFSGGERHRLSLARILLKNTPIVLLDEPTVGLDPITEQAVIETFMKQLNGKTLIWITHHLQGIEKMNQVIFIEDGQIAMQGTPEQLWQNPRYRELKKADQGL
;
A
#
# COMPACT_ATOMS: atom_id res chain seq x y z
N MET A 1 8.96 22.83 -22.19
CA MET A 1 10.25 22.17 -21.97
C MET A 1 10.59 21.88 -20.50
N MET A 2 10.21 22.69 -19.51
CA MET A 2 10.42 22.40 -18.07
C MET A 2 9.59 21.21 -17.54
N SER A 3 8.39 20.98 -18.04
CA SER A 3 7.48 19.90 -17.57
C SER A 3 8.05 18.48 -17.72
N ASN A 4 8.99 18.24 -18.64
CA ASN A 4 9.63 16.92 -18.81
C ASN A 4 10.82 16.69 -17.86
N LYS A 5 11.33 17.75 -17.22
CA LYS A 5 12.49 17.66 -16.29
C LYS A 5 12.09 17.56 -14.81
N ILE A 6 10.82 17.80 -14.49
CA ILE A 6 10.29 17.68 -13.12
C ILE A 6 9.13 16.67 -13.17
N PRO A 7 9.43 15.39 -13.02
CA PRO A 7 8.48 14.28 -13.24
C PRO A 7 7.22 14.35 -12.37
N ILE A 8 7.33 14.86 -11.15
CA ILE A 8 6.20 14.96 -10.21
C ILE A 8 5.06 15.85 -10.73
N ILE A 9 5.37 16.93 -11.47
CA ILE A 9 4.33 17.84 -12.02
C ILE A 9 3.44 17.10 -13.01
N LYS A 10 4.02 16.20 -13.81
CA LYS A 10 3.27 15.40 -14.79
C LYS A 10 2.33 14.42 -14.10
N VAL A 11 2.78 13.79 -13.03
CA VAL A 11 1.98 12.83 -12.24
C VAL A 11 0.84 13.55 -11.51
N LEU A 12 1.10 14.69 -10.88
CA LEU A 12 0.09 15.48 -10.18
C LEU A 12 -1.03 16.01 -11.11
N LYS A 13 -0.77 16.18 -12.40
CA LYS A 13 -1.79 16.64 -13.36
C LYS A 13 -2.94 15.62 -13.52
N HIS A 14 -2.63 14.33 -13.48
CA HIS A 14 -3.58 13.22 -13.63
C HIS A 14 -3.83 12.46 -12.32
N ASP A 15 -3.45 13.06 -11.20
CA ASP A 15 -3.54 12.42 -9.89
C ASP A 15 -4.98 12.37 -9.37
N ARG A 16 -5.42 11.16 -9.00
CA ARG A 16 -6.75 10.85 -8.47
C ARG A 16 -6.80 10.83 -6.94
N TRP A 17 -5.65 10.84 -6.27
CA TRP A 17 -5.54 10.64 -4.82
C TRP A 17 -5.34 11.95 -4.07
N VAL A 18 -4.31 12.67 -4.42
CA VAL A 18 -3.82 13.86 -3.71
C VAL A 18 -4.62 15.11 -4.08
N LYS A 19 -4.86 15.33 -5.37
CA LYS A 19 -5.52 16.54 -5.87
C LYS A 19 -6.94 16.75 -5.32
N PRO A 20 -7.83 15.73 -5.26
CA PRO A 20 -9.16 15.89 -4.67
C PRO A 20 -9.11 16.22 -3.19
N PHE A 21 -8.16 15.63 -2.45
CA PHE A 21 -7.96 15.91 -1.04
C PHE A 21 -7.50 17.35 -0.78
N LEU A 22 -6.55 17.85 -1.56
CA LEU A 22 -6.09 19.24 -1.50
C LEU A 22 -7.26 20.22 -1.67
N HIS A 23 -8.11 19.97 -2.64
CA HIS A 23 -9.26 20.84 -2.90
C HIS A 23 -10.26 20.85 -1.73
N ARG A 24 -10.52 19.68 -1.14
CA ARG A 24 -11.47 19.54 -0.02
C ARG A 24 -10.99 20.21 1.27
N TYR A 25 -9.69 20.15 1.58
CA TYR A 25 -9.09 20.63 2.84
C TYR A 25 -8.19 21.87 2.66
N LYS A 26 -8.42 22.65 1.59
CA LYS A 26 -7.61 23.83 1.26
C LYS A 26 -7.55 24.89 2.36
N LYS A 27 -8.64 25.09 3.13
CA LYS A 27 -8.67 26.08 4.22
C LYS A 27 -7.66 25.75 5.33
N THR A 28 -7.61 24.49 5.77
CA THR A 28 -6.66 24.06 6.81
C THR A 28 -5.22 24.09 6.30
N LEU A 29 -5.00 23.77 5.01
CA LEU A 29 -3.71 23.89 4.35
C LEU A 29 -3.21 25.35 4.34
N ILE A 30 -4.06 26.27 3.92
CA ILE A 30 -3.72 27.72 3.89
C ILE A 30 -3.42 28.22 5.30
N LEU A 31 -4.20 27.79 6.30
CA LEU A 31 -3.96 28.16 7.71
C LEU A 31 -2.59 27.63 8.19
N ALA A 32 -2.22 26.40 7.87
CA ALA A 32 -0.92 25.83 8.24
C ALA A 32 0.23 26.62 7.62
N ILE A 33 0.13 26.95 6.31
CA ILE A 33 1.14 27.75 5.61
C ILE A 33 1.24 29.16 6.21
N PHE A 34 0.09 29.81 6.48
CA PHE A 34 0.07 31.12 7.10
C PHE A 34 0.73 31.13 8.49
N LEU A 35 0.41 30.15 9.35
CA LEU A 35 1.05 30.00 10.67
C LEU A 35 2.56 29.72 10.54
N GLY A 36 2.97 28.93 9.55
CA GLY A 36 4.37 28.68 9.24
C GLY A 36 5.12 29.97 8.86
N ILE A 37 4.56 30.79 7.96
CA ILE A 37 5.12 32.09 7.60
C ILE A 37 5.20 33.00 8.85
N LEU A 38 4.13 33.08 9.63
CA LEU A 38 4.07 33.91 10.82
C LEU A 38 5.10 33.47 11.88
N THR A 39 5.38 32.20 12.02
CA THR A 39 6.43 31.66 12.92
C THR A 39 7.80 32.23 12.58
N PHE A 40 8.17 32.23 11.29
CA PHE A 40 9.47 32.78 10.85
C PHE A 40 9.49 34.29 10.88
N VAL A 41 8.38 34.96 10.58
CA VAL A 41 8.26 36.42 10.72
C VAL A 41 8.43 36.83 12.18
N CYS A 42 7.83 36.12 13.13
CA CYS A 42 8.05 36.37 14.56
C CYS A 42 9.51 36.09 14.96
N GLY A 43 10.15 35.08 14.40
CA GLY A 43 11.57 34.78 14.62
C GLY A 43 12.47 35.92 14.09
N ALA A 44 12.19 36.42 12.89
CA ALA A 44 12.89 37.54 12.30
C ALA A 44 12.66 38.83 13.10
N GLY A 45 11.41 39.09 13.56
CA GLY A 45 11.05 40.21 14.43
C GLY A 45 11.76 40.18 15.77
N LEU A 46 11.86 38.97 16.38
CA LEU A 46 12.63 38.74 17.61
C LEU A 46 14.10 39.17 17.43
N MET A 47 14.75 38.65 16.38
CA MET A 47 16.16 38.92 16.12
C MET A 47 16.39 40.35 15.68
N PHE A 48 15.44 40.94 14.93
CA PHE A 48 15.46 42.37 14.58
C PHE A 48 15.42 43.26 15.82
N CYS A 49 14.47 43.03 16.74
CA CYS A 49 14.36 43.77 17.98
C CYS A 49 15.59 43.57 18.89
N ALA A 50 16.11 42.35 18.96
CA ALA A 50 17.32 42.05 19.74
C ALA A 50 18.56 42.78 19.18
N GLY A 51 18.75 42.77 17.84
CA GLY A 51 19.83 43.51 17.19
C GLY A 51 19.75 45.01 17.41
N PHE A 52 18.55 45.57 17.30
CA PHE A 52 18.30 46.97 17.61
C PHE A 52 18.59 47.30 19.08
N LEU A 53 18.12 46.45 20.01
CA LEU A 53 18.33 46.61 21.45
C LEU A 53 19.82 46.57 21.81
N ILE A 54 20.59 45.61 21.28
CA ILE A 54 22.03 45.51 21.50
C ILE A 54 22.75 46.75 21.03
N SER A 55 22.49 47.22 19.81
CA SER A 55 23.10 48.41 19.25
C SER A 55 22.72 49.66 20.01
N LYS A 56 21.43 49.82 20.39
CA LYS A 56 20.96 50.97 21.15
C LYS A 56 21.53 50.99 22.57
N SER A 57 21.65 49.85 23.23
CA SER A 57 22.25 49.74 24.58
C SER A 57 23.74 50.09 24.56
N ALA A 58 24.46 49.76 23.48
CA ALA A 58 25.87 50.14 23.29
C ALA A 58 26.10 51.67 23.25
N THR A 59 25.09 52.46 22.86
CA THR A 59 25.17 53.94 22.88
C THR A 59 24.97 54.54 24.28
N ARG A 60 24.84 53.73 25.31
CA ARG A 60 24.63 54.14 26.72
C ARG A 60 23.53 55.18 26.88
N PRO A 61 22.26 54.82 26.59
CA PRO A 61 21.14 55.75 26.63
C PRO A 61 20.95 56.27 28.08
N GLU A 62 20.66 57.56 28.23
CA GLU A 62 20.49 58.24 29.52
C GLU A 62 19.28 57.72 30.30
N ASN A 63 18.28 57.19 29.61
CA ASN A 63 17.06 56.68 30.24
C ASN A 63 16.69 55.31 29.66
N ILE A 64 16.35 54.36 30.55
CA ILE A 64 15.89 53.00 30.22
C ILE A 64 14.60 53.02 29.36
N LEU A 65 13.78 54.06 29.46
CA LEU A 65 12.57 54.20 28.65
C LEU A 65 12.87 54.25 27.14
N LEU A 66 14.07 54.67 26.73
CA LEU A 66 14.49 54.70 25.32
C LEU A 66 14.69 53.29 24.73
N VAL A 67 14.85 52.29 25.55
CA VAL A 67 14.99 50.86 25.15
C VAL A 67 13.80 50.00 25.59
N TYR A 68 12.81 50.61 26.25
CA TYR A 68 11.65 49.89 26.79
C TYR A 68 10.84 49.18 25.70
N VAL A 69 10.52 49.88 24.62
CA VAL A 69 9.74 49.30 23.50
C VAL A 69 10.45 48.09 22.86
N PRO A 70 11.74 48.16 22.48
CA PRO A 70 12.48 46.99 22.00
C PRO A 70 12.51 45.81 22.99
N ILE A 71 12.64 46.09 24.31
CA ILE A 71 12.61 45.05 25.35
C ILE A 71 11.26 44.31 25.35
N VAL A 72 10.16 45.08 25.34
CA VAL A 72 8.79 44.50 25.35
C VAL A 72 8.54 43.69 24.08
N LEU A 73 8.92 44.23 22.90
CA LEU A 73 8.76 43.54 21.62
C LEU A 73 9.61 42.26 21.54
N THR A 74 10.84 42.28 22.05
CA THR A 74 11.69 41.07 22.12
C THR A 74 11.02 39.99 22.98
N ARG A 75 10.44 40.33 24.13
CA ARG A 75 9.68 39.39 24.96
C ARG A 75 8.41 38.87 24.25
N ALA A 76 7.66 39.80 23.62
CA ALA A 76 6.44 39.45 22.91
C ALA A 76 6.72 38.48 21.77
N PHE A 77 7.70 38.73 20.91
CA PHE A 77 8.09 37.82 19.83
C PHE A 77 8.73 36.52 20.36
N GLY A 78 9.47 36.57 21.50
CA GLY A 78 10.03 35.38 22.16
C GLY A 78 8.97 34.42 22.64
N ILE A 79 7.81 34.92 23.09
CA ILE A 79 6.65 34.08 23.47
C ILE A 79 5.84 33.71 22.23
N ALA A 80 5.63 34.63 21.30
CA ALA A 80 4.80 34.43 20.12
C ALA A 80 5.36 33.34 19.17
N ARG A 81 6.68 33.32 18.92
CA ARG A 81 7.33 32.35 18.02
C ARG A 81 7.03 30.90 18.42
N PRO A 82 7.35 30.39 19.60
CA PRO A 82 7.09 29.01 19.98
C PRO A 82 5.59 28.70 20.08
N THR A 83 4.76 29.67 20.50
CA THR A 83 3.31 29.49 20.58
C THR A 83 2.71 29.31 19.19
N ILE A 84 3.05 30.15 18.23
CA ILE A 84 2.55 30.03 16.85
C ILE A 84 3.09 28.76 16.19
N GLN A 85 4.35 28.40 16.42
CA GLN A 85 4.95 27.17 15.92
C GLN A 85 4.23 25.92 16.48
N TYR A 86 3.80 25.96 17.74
CA TYR A 86 3.00 24.89 18.31
C TYR A 86 1.65 24.74 17.60
N PHE A 87 0.93 25.84 17.36
CA PHE A 87 -0.33 25.82 16.62
C PHE A 87 -0.13 25.38 15.16
N GLU A 88 0.93 25.83 14.51
CA GLU A 88 1.30 25.40 13.15
C GLU A 88 1.46 23.88 13.10
N ARG A 89 2.22 23.31 14.04
CA ARG A 89 2.41 21.85 14.12
C ARG A 89 1.11 21.10 14.35
N ILE A 90 0.24 21.58 15.25
CA ILE A 90 -1.07 20.96 15.47
C ILE A 90 -1.89 20.95 14.18
N VAL A 91 -1.98 22.09 13.50
CA VAL A 91 -2.79 22.23 12.29
C VAL A 91 -2.23 21.40 11.14
N SER A 92 -0.91 21.45 10.90
CA SER A 92 -0.23 20.70 9.85
C SER A 92 -0.32 19.20 10.08
N HIS A 93 -0.04 18.70 11.29
CA HIS A 93 -0.17 17.28 11.62
C HIS A 93 -1.62 16.78 11.57
N ASN A 94 -2.58 17.53 12.08
CA ASN A 94 -3.99 17.16 11.98
C ASN A 94 -4.44 17.04 10.52
N TRP A 95 -4.01 17.95 9.66
CA TRP A 95 -4.28 17.88 8.23
C TRP A 95 -3.71 16.61 7.61
N VAL A 96 -2.45 16.30 7.90
CA VAL A 96 -1.76 15.11 7.38
C VAL A 96 -2.37 13.81 7.92
N LEU A 97 -2.68 13.72 9.22
CA LEU A 97 -3.32 12.53 9.79
C LEU A 97 -4.68 12.25 9.16
N ARG A 98 -5.49 13.28 8.91
CA ARG A 98 -6.76 13.12 8.19
C ARG A 98 -6.54 12.63 6.76
N MET A 99 -5.52 13.13 6.08
CA MET A 99 -5.13 12.67 4.74
C MET A 99 -4.74 11.18 4.75
N THR A 100 -3.86 10.80 5.66
CA THR A 100 -3.37 9.42 5.80
C THR A 100 -4.53 8.45 6.07
N SER A 101 -5.43 8.79 6.99
CA SER A 101 -6.62 7.99 7.31
C SER A 101 -7.52 7.82 6.07
N LYS A 102 -7.80 8.91 5.36
CA LYS A 102 -8.61 8.87 4.14
C LYS A 102 -7.96 8.07 3.02
N PHE A 103 -6.64 8.16 2.86
CA PHE A 103 -5.91 7.39 1.84
C PHE A 103 -5.91 5.91 2.16
N ARG A 104 -5.73 5.52 3.44
CA ARG A 104 -5.85 4.11 3.85
C ARG A 104 -7.24 3.55 3.54
N GLN A 105 -8.29 4.29 3.90
CA GLN A 105 -9.66 3.90 3.59
C GLN A 105 -9.88 3.76 2.07
N LYS A 106 -9.41 4.75 1.31
CA LYS A 106 -9.54 4.77 -0.16
C LYS A 106 -8.78 3.62 -0.80
N MET A 107 -7.61 3.28 -0.29
CA MET A 107 -6.80 2.17 -0.77
C MET A 107 -7.42 0.82 -0.43
N TYR A 108 -7.94 0.66 0.79
CA TYR A 108 -8.71 -0.52 1.15
C TYR A 108 -9.87 -0.75 0.17
N ASN A 109 -10.68 0.27 -0.08
CA ASN A 109 -11.80 0.20 -1.02
C ASN A 109 -11.36 -0.10 -2.47
N ALA A 110 -10.15 0.35 -2.88
CA ALA A 110 -9.61 0.04 -4.20
C ALA A 110 -9.16 -1.42 -4.31
N LEU A 111 -8.51 -1.95 -3.27
CA LEU A 111 -8.05 -3.35 -3.22
C LEU A 111 -9.21 -4.34 -3.06
N GLU A 112 -10.24 -3.97 -2.31
CA GLU A 112 -11.45 -4.77 -2.12
C GLU A 112 -12.13 -5.09 -3.47
N LYS A 113 -12.12 -4.18 -4.43
CA LYS A 113 -12.69 -4.42 -5.78
C LYS A 113 -12.00 -5.53 -6.56
N ASP A 114 -10.74 -5.77 -6.27
CA ASP A 114 -9.94 -6.84 -6.88
C ASP A 114 -9.76 -8.05 -5.96
N ALA A 115 -10.53 -8.16 -4.87
CA ALA A 115 -10.33 -9.17 -3.82
C ALA A 115 -10.30 -10.61 -4.36
N ALA A 116 -11.17 -10.94 -5.31
CA ALA A 116 -11.21 -12.26 -5.95
C ALA A 116 -9.94 -12.60 -6.74
N LEU A 117 -9.27 -11.59 -7.30
CA LEU A 117 -8.03 -11.71 -8.08
C LEU A 117 -6.78 -11.32 -7.30
N PHE A 118 -6.92 -11.03 -6.00
CA PHE A 118 -5.85 -10.44 -5.19
C PHE A 118 -4.53 -11.21 -5.30
N ASN A 119 -4.55 -12.52 -5.03
CA ASN A 119 -3.35 -13.37 -5.06
C ASN A 119 -2.72 -13.54 -6.47
N SER A 120 -3.51 -13.30 -7.53
CA SER A 120 -3.00 -13.41 -8.90
C SER A 120 -2.50 -12.08 -9.48
N LYS A 121 -2.95 -10.96 -8.91
CA LYS A 121 -2.68 -9.62 -9.43
C LYS A 121 -1.68 -8.85 -8.59
N TYR A 122 -1.64 -9.10 -7.30
CA TYR A 122 -0.80 -8.40 -6.33
C TYR A 122 0.09 -9.39 -5.55
N GLN A 123 1.33 -9.00 -5.31
CA GLN A 123 2.17 -9.67 -4.33
C GLN A 123 1.88 -9.07 -2.94
N LEU A 124 1.81 -9.90 -1.91
CA LEU A 124 1.53 -9.43 -0.54
C LEU A 124 2.52 -8.35 -0.09
N GLY A 125 3.80 -8.50 -0.42
CA GLY A 125 4.85 -7.53 -0.13
C GLY A 125 4.59 -6.16 -0.77
N ASP A 126 4.10 -6.12 -2.03
CA ASP A 126 3.76 -4.88 -2.70
C ASP A 126 2.60 -4.16 -2.01
N VAL A 127 1.58 -4.90 -1.59
CA VAL A 127 0.41 -4.33 -0.89
C VAL A 127 0.79 -3.80 0.48
N LEU A 128 1.61 -4.54 1.24
CA LEU A 128 2.14 -4.06 2.52
C LEU A 128 3.01 -2.81 2.33
N GLY A 129 3.84 -2.78 1.28
CA GLY A 129 4.62 -1.60 0.90
C GLY A 129 3.74 -0.39 0.56
N LEU A 130 2.64 -0.60 -0.18
CA LEU A 130 1.66 0.45 -0.47
C LEU A 130 1.00 0.99 0.81
N LEU A 131 0.58 0.11 1.72
CA LEU A 131 -0.14 0.48 2.97
C LEU A 131 0.76 1.17 4.01
N SER A 132 2.03 0.82 4.06
CA SER A 132 3.01 1.31 5.03
C SER A 132 3.84 2.45 4.45
N ASP A 133 4.64 2.15 3.43
CA ASP A 133 5.71 3.04 2.97
C ASP A 133 5.18 4.13 2.04
N ASP A 134 4.33 3.80 1.06
CA ASP A 134 3.86 4.78 0.10
C ASP A 134 2.95 5.83 0.72
N ILE A 135 2.11 5.46 1.70
CA ILE A 135 1.33 6.43 2.47
C ILE A 135 2.22 7.31 3.32
N SER A 136 3.25 6.74 3.96
CA SER A 136 4.23 7.49 4.75
C SER A 136 5.05 8.45 3.87
N HIS A 137 5.39 8.04 2.64
CA HIS A 137 6.04 8.91 1.66
C HIS A 137 5.15 10.11 1.28
N ILE A 138 3.85 9.90 1.06
CA ILE A 138 2.93 11.00 0.78
C ILE A 138 2.78 11.92 2.00
N GLN A 139 2.72 11.38 3.21
CA GLN A 139 2.75 12.17 4.44
C GLN A 139 3.99 13.07 4.49
N ASN A 140 5.17 12.51 4.25
CA ASN A 140 6.43 13.24 4.22
C ASN A 140 6.51 14.25 3.08
N LEU A 141 5.94 13.98 1.91
CA LEU A 141 5.83 14.93 0.81
C LEU A 141 5.22 16.26 1.27
N TYR A 142 4.15 16.19 2.09
CA TYR A 142 3.51 17.41 2.57
C TYR A 142 4.30 18.09 3.68
N LEU A 143 4.69 17.35 4.71
CA LEU A 143 5.35 17.91 5.89
C LEU A 143 6.77 18.41 5.59
N ARG A 144 7.52 17.68 4.75
CA ARG A 144 8.93 17.96 4.50
C ARG A 144 9.22 18.68 3.20
N SER A 145 8.26 18.70 2.25
CA SER A 145 8.48 19.38 0.96
C SER A 145 7.46 20.46 0.70
N ILE A 146 6.17 20.15 0.64
CA ILE A 146 5.16 21.11 0.18
C ILE A 146 5.01 22.28 1.17
N PHE A 147 4.80 22.03 2.47
CA PHE A 147 4.65 23.10 3.45
C PHE A 147 5.88 24.01 3.52
N PRO A 148 7.13 23.49 3.67
CA PRO A 148 8.31 24.34 3.69
C PRO A 148 8.51 25.16 2.41
N ILE A 149 8.20 24.60 1.23
CA ILE A 149 8.31 25.32 -0.05
C ILE A 149 7.37 26.54 -0.07
N PHE A 150 6.10 26.35 0.28
CA PHE A 150 5.14 27.46 0.29
C PHE A 150 5.45 28.50 1.36
N VAL A 151 5.91 28.07 2.55
CA VAL A 151 6.38 28.97 3.60
C VAL A 151 7.56 29.80 3.10
N ALA A 152 8.55 29.18 2.47
CA ALA A 152 9.71 29.86 1.92
C ALA A 152 9.34 30.86 0.81
N TRP A 153 8.40 30.52 -0.07
CA TRP A 153 7.91 31.46 -1.11
C TRP A 153 7.20 32.64 -0.50
N GLY A 154 6.39 32.44 0.55
CA GLY A 154 5.76 33.52 1.29
C GLY A 154 6.76 34.46 1.96
N LEU A 155 7.77 33.89 2.63
CA LEU A 155 8.86 34.66 3.25
C LEU A 155 9.68 35.43 2.21
N TYR A 156 9.99 34.81 1.08
CA TYR A 156 10.68 35.43 -0.03
C TYR A 156 9.94 36.67 -0.52
N ALA A 157 8.64 36.58 -0.75
CA ALA A 157 7.83 37.71 -1.15
C ALA A 157 7.86 38.83 -0.11
N ILE A 158 7.74 38.50 1.19
CA ILE A 158 7.79 39.47 2.30
C ILE A 158 9.14 40.19 2.33
N ILE A 159 10.26 39.46 2.21
CA ILE A 159 11.62 40.02 2.24
C ILE A 159 11.83 40.97 1.08
N VAL A 160 11.52 40.52 -0.15
CA VAL A 160 11.73 41.35 -1.36
C VAL A 160 10.88 42.61 -1.32
N ILE A 161 9.61 42.51 -0.91
CA ILE A 161 8.71 43.65 -0.80
C ILE A 161 9.18 44.60 0.30
N SER A 162 9.48 44.09 1.49
CA SER A 162 9.88 44.94 2.65
C SER A 162 11.16 45.73 2.37
N LEU A 163 12.18 45.06 1.84
CA LEU A 163 13.45 45.74 1.50
C LEU A 163 13.33 46.59 0.22
N GLY A 164 12.46 46.18 -0.72
CA GLY A 164 12.17 46.97 -1.91
C GLY A 164 11.50 48.32 -1.62
N ILE A 165 10.61 48.39 -0.63
CA ILE A 165 10.01 49.65 -0.14
C ILE A 165 11.07 50.55 0.47
N LEU A 166 12.03 49.99 1.22
CA LEU A 166 13.11 50.76 1.83
C LEU A 166 14.17 51.20 0.82
N SER A 167 14.49 50.35 -0.16
CA SER A 167 15.46 50.60 -1.23
C SER A 167 15.19 49.69 -2.41
N PRO A 168 14.73 50.23 -3.58
CA PRO A 168 14.44 49.41 -4.75
C PRO A 168 15.63 48.57 -5.23
N LEU A 169 16.84 49.14 -5.16
CA LEU A 169 18.07 48.43 -5.55
C LEU A 169 18.35 47.22 -4.64
N MET A 170 18.14 47.38 -3.32
CA MET A 170 18.31 46.32 -2.35
C MET A 170 17.23 45.22 -2.51
N GLY A 171 16.00 45.64 -2.78
CA GLY A 171 14.91 44.70 -3.11
C GLY A 171 15.21 43.85 -4.34
N LEU A 172 15.74 44.49 -5.42
CA LEU A 172 16.17 43.75 -6.63
C LEU A 172 17.34 42.80 -6.34
N TRP A 173 18.31 43.24 -5.53
CA TRP A 173 19.42 42.37 -5.11
C TRP A 173 18.94 41.14 -4.33
N MET A 174 18.02 41.35 -3.37
CA MET A 174 17.42 40.22 -2.61
C MET A 174 16.56 39.32 -3.47
N LEU A 175 15.86 39.87 -4.46
CA LEU A 175 15.11 39.08 -5.43
C LEU A 175 16.02 38.13 -6.18
N VAL A 176 17.21 38.52 -6.58
CA VAL A 176 18.16 37.66 -7.29
C VAL A 176 18.81 36.66 -6.32
N THR A 177 19.35 37.11 -5.19
CA THR A 177 20.15 36.23 -4.29
C THR A 177 19.29 35.19 -3.57
N PHE A 178 18.15 35.57 -2.96
CA PHE A 178 17.21 34.63 -2.41
C PHE A 178 16.52 33.78 -3.51
N GLY A 179 16.28 34.38 -4.69
CA GLY A 179 15.76 33.64 -5.84
C GLY A 179 16.67 32.49 -6.28
N LEU A 180 17.99 32.69 -6.27
CA LEU A 180 18.98 31.60 -6.50
C LEU A 180 18.87 30.52 -5.43
N MET A 181 18.71 30.86 -4.15
CA MET A 181 18.57 29.90 -3.05
C MET A 181 17.27 29.10 -3.13
N ILE A 182 16.16 29.73 -3.52
CA ILE A 182 14.82 29.15 -3.47
C ILE A 182 14.47 28.38 -4.75
N PHE A 183 14.97 28.80 -5.90
CA PHE A 183 14.61 28.20 -7.19
C PHE A 183 15.80 27.51 -7.86
N ALA A 184 16.92 28.20 -8.06
CA ALA A 184 18.01 27.65 -8.86
C ALA A 184 18.69 26.45 -8.19
N ILE A 185 19.06 26.54 -6.92
CA ILE A 185 19.75 25.47 -6.20
C ILE A 185 18.85 24.23 -5.99
N PRO A 186 17.57 24.35 -5.57
CA PRO A 186 16.67 23.20 -5.48
C PRO A 186 16.45 22.52 -6.84
N ILE A 187 16.22 23.27 -7.92
CA ILE A 187 16.05 22.71 -9.27
C ILE A 187 17.33 21.97 -9.72
N TRP A 188 18.49 22.59 -9.52
CA TRP A 188 19.78 21.94 -9.80
C TRP A 188 19.96 20.65 -8.99
N SER A 189 19.57 20.65 -7.71
CA SER A 189 19.61 19.48 -6.84
C SER A 189 18.75 18.31 -7.37
N ILE A 190 17.53 18.61 -7.85
CA ILE A 190 16.64 17.60 -8.47
C ILE A 190 17.30 17.00 -9.72
N VAL A 191 17.82 17.87 -10.60
CA VAL A 191 18.37 17.44 -11.90
C VAL A 191 19.61 16.58 -11.74
N VAL A 192 20.53 16.94 -10.81
CA VAL A 192 21.81 16.22 -10.63
C VAL A 192 21.64 14.93 -9.86
N ASN A 193 20.84 14.93 -8.79
CA ASN A 193 20.70 13.77 -7.92
C ASN A 193 19.49 12.88 -8.25
N GLY A 194 18.55 13.31 -9.08
CA GLY A 194 17.33 12.56 -9.35
C GLY A 194 17.61 11.13 -9.86
N ALA A 195 18.44 11.02 -10.90
CA ALA A 195 18.82 9.71 -11.44
C ALA A 195 19.61 8.84 -10.45
N ARG A 196 20.45 9.47 -9.60
CA ARG A 196 21.20 8.75 -8.56
C ARG A 196 20.31 8.21 -7.46
N GLN A 197 19.30 8.98 -7.04
CA GLN A 197 18.30 8.53 -6.07
C GLN A 197 17.45 7.38 -6.62
N ASP A 198 17.08 7.45 -7.90
CA ASP A 198 16.35 6.37 -8.56
C ASP A 198 17.17 5.09 -8.59
N TYR A 199 18.46 5.19 -8.88
CA TYR A 199 19.35 4.04 -8.85
C TYR A 199 19.57 3.51 -7.42
N GLU A 200 19.81 4.39 -6.45
CA GLU A 200 19.97 4.03 -5.03
C GLU A 200 18.77 3.26 -4.53
N LYS A 201 17.56 3.80 -4.77
CA LYS A 201 16.32 3.13 -4.35
C LYS A 201 16.12 1.78 -5.04
N ALA A 202 16.34 1.69 -6.35
CA ALA A 202 16.23 0.42 -7.08
C ALA A 202 17.23 -0.61 -6.58
N ALA A 203 18.45 -0.17 -6.25
CA ALA A 203 19.49 -1.04 -5.68
C ALA A 203 19.16 -1.49 -4.25
N GLN A 204 18.57 -0.59 -3.43
CA GLN A 204 18.08 -0.94 -2.09
C GLN A 204 16.93 -1.94 -2.15
N ASP A 205 15.92 -1.69 -3.01
CA ASP A 205 14.78 -2.58 -3.19
C ASP A 205 15.26 -3.98 -3.62
N LYS A 206 16.20 -4.04 -4.57
CA LYS A 206 16.81 -5.29 -5.00
C LYS A 206 17.59 -5.99 -3.88
N LEU A 207 18.44 -5.25 -3.15
CA LEU A 207 19.19 -5.79 -2.02
C LEU A 207 18.23 -6.34 -0.94
N TYR A 208 17.13 -5.68 -0.69
CA TYR A 208 16.12 -6.14 0.27
C TYR A 208 15.46 -7.46 -0.17
N VAL A 209 15.07 -7.56 -1.45
CA VAL A 209 14.50 -8.80 -2.01
C VAL A 209 15.53 -9.93 -1.95
N ASP A 210 16.74 -9.69 -2.47
CA ASP A 210 17.83 -10.68 -2.48
C ASP A 210 18.18 -11.14 -1.05
N LEU A 211 18.20 -10.21 -0.07
CA LEU A 211 18.45 -10.54 1.33
C LEU A 211 17.32 -11.38 1.93
N THR A 212 16.07 -11.01 1.65
CA THR A 212 14.90 -11.74 2.14
C THR A 212 14.88 -13.17 1.62
N ASP A 213 15.05 -13.36 0.32
CA ASP A 213 15.08 -14.68 -0.31
C ASP A 213 16.23 -15.54 0.26
N ASN A 214 17.40 -14.93 0.41
CA ASN A 214 18.56 -15.63 0.94
C ASN A 214 18.45 -15.96 2.44
N VAL A 215 17.83 -15.09 3.24
CA VAL A 215 17.57 -15.37 4.67
C VAL A 215 16.52 -16.46 4.82
N MET A 216 15.49 -16.47 3.97
CA MET A 216 14.50 -17.57 3.94
C MET A 216 15.13 -18.91 3.54
N GLY A 217 16.14 -18.88 2.67
CA GLY A 217 16.93 -20.06 2.25
C GLY A 217 18.22 -20.29 3.05
N VAL A 218 18.44 -19.64 4.21
CA VAL A 218 19.71 -19.71 4.96
C VAL A 218 20.09 -21.14 5.34
N THR A 219 19.10 -21.97 5.68
CA THR A 219 19.32 -23.38 6.01
C THR A 219 19.92 -24.14 4.82
N ASP A 220 19.44 -23.89 3.61
CA ASP A 220 19.94 -24.54 2.38
C ASP A 220 21.38 -24.09 2.07
N TRP A 221 21.69 -22.80 2.25
CA TRP A 221 23.03 -22.27 2.14
C TRP A 221 24.01 -22.93 3.13
N MET A 222 23.57 -23.09 4.38
CA MET A 222 24.37 -23.74 5.42
C MET A 222 24.59 -25.23 5.12
N LEU A 223 23.53 -25.96 4.72
CA LEU A 223 23.62 -27.38 4.37
C LEU A 223 24.47 -27.63 3.11
N ALA A 224 24.46 -26.69 2.17
CA ALA A 224 25.33 -26.73 0.99
C ALA A 224 26.80 -26.40 1.28
N GLY A 225 27.17 -25.95 2.50
CA GLY A 225 28.53 -25.54 2.85
C GLY A 225 28.97 -24.22 2.18
N ARG A 226 28.06 -23.40 1.65
CA ARG A 226 28.33 -22.21 0.84
C ARG A 226 28.05 -20.89 1.58
N SER A 227 28.11 -20.89 2.91
CA SER A 227 27.82 -19.70 3.74
C SER A 227 28.71 -18.50 3.44
N GLN A 228 29.98 -18.71 3.05
CA GLN A 228 30.88 -17.63 2.68
C GLN A 228 30.47 -16.94 1.37
N GLU A 229 30.01 -17.70 0.38
CA GLU A 229 29.51 -17.16 -0.89
C GLU A 229 28.25 -16.32 -0.67
N PHE A 230 27.35 -16.79 0.19
CA PHE A 230 26.19 -16.03 0.64
C PHE A 230 26.60 -14.64 1.20
N LEU A 231 27.57 -14.60 2.11
CA LEU A 231 28.06 -13.35 2.68
C LEU A 231 28.70 -12.44 1.62
N GLN A 232 29.49 -13.00 0.69
CA GLN A 232 30.17 -12.25 -0.36
C GLN A 232 29.18 -11.53 -1.28
N LEU A 233 28.12 -12.19 -1.70
CA LEU A 233 27.07 -11.60 -2.54
C LEU A 233 26.45 -10.34 -1.90
N HIS A 234 26.24 -10.38 -0.58
CA HIS A 234 25.71 -9.23 0.15
C HIS A 234 26.71 -8.10 0.32
N VAL A 235 27.99 -8.44 0.57
CA VAL A 235 29.07 -7.44 0.67
C VAL A 235 29.22 -6.68 -0.64
N ASP A 236 29.30 -7.38 -1.77
CA ASP A 236 29.46 -6.77 -3.10
C ASP A 236 28.28 -5.85 -3.48
N SER A 237 27.05 -6.28 -3.15
CA SER A 237 25.86 -5.47 -3.40
C SER A 237 25.84 -4.21 -2.53
N ARG A 238 26.25 -4.33 -1.27
CA ARG A 238 26.36 -3.22 -0.32
C ARG A 238 27.46 -2.22 -0.73
N GLU A 239 28.61 -2.67 -1.21
CA GLU A 239 29.68 -1.77 -1.64
C GLU A 239 29.26 -0.88 -2.81
N LYS A 240 28.57 -1.44 -3.81
CA LYS A 240 28.01 -0.64 -4.91
C LYS A 240 27.04 0.43 -4.43
N LEU A 241 26.19 0.09 -3.46
CA LEU A 241 25.26 1.02 -2.86
C LEU A 241 26.00 2.14 -2.10
N LEU A 242 27.05 1.80 -1.34
CA LEU A 242 27.86 2.75 -0.58
C LEU A 242 28.55 3.77 -1.50
N ASP A 243 29.08 3.36 -2.66
CA ASP A 243 29.72 4.28 -3.62
C ASP A 243 28.70 5.33 -4.12
N VAL A 244 27.51 4.90 -4.52
CA VAL A 244 26.45 5.84 -4.95
C VAL A 244 26.06 6.79 -3.82
N HIS A 245 25.88 6.26 -2.61
CA HIS A 245 25.55 7.06 -1.42
C HIS A 245 26.64 8.09 -1.11
N GLN A 246 27.91 7.72 -1.19
CA GLN A 246 29.03 8.65 -0.98
C GLN A 246 29.06 9.78 -2.01
N ARG A 247 28.80 9.48 -3.29
CA ARG A 247 28.71 10.50 -4.36
C ARG A 247 27.56 11.47 -4.10
N MET A 248 26.41 10.97 -3.65
CA MET A 248 25.27 11.82 -3.29
C MET A 248 25.62 12.72 -2.09
N LYS A 249 26.21 12.17 -1.04
CA LYS A 249 26.64 12.93 0.14
C LYS A 249 27.72 13.97 -0.17
N LYS A 250 28.63 13.68 -1.10
CA LYS A 250 29.62 14.67 -1.57
C LYS A 250 28.95 15.85 -2.26
N PHE A 251 27.95 15.58 -3.12
CA PHE A 251 27.16 16.61 -3.77
C PHE A 251 26.35 17.43 -2.76
N GLU A 252 25.70 16.79 -1.78
CA GLU A 252 24.93 17.48 -0.73
C GLU A 252 25.82 18.42 0.09
N ARG A 253 27.03 18.00 0.47
CA ARG A 253 27.98 18.86 1.17
C ARG A 253 28.36 20.08 0.34
N PHE A 254 28.67 19.88 -0.95
CA PHE A 254 29.01 21.00 -1.84
C PHE A 254 27.82 21.96 -2.03
N ARG A 255 26.64 21.44 -2.23
CA ARG A 255 25.40 22.24 -2.33
C ARG A 255 25.14 23.06 -1.06
N ASN A 256 25.26 22.42 0.11
CA ASN A 256 25.07 23.12 1.38
C ASN A 256 26.14 24.19 1.61
N PHE A 257 27.39 23.96 1.19
CA PHE A 257 28.43 24.97 1.19
C PHE A 257 28.06 26.17 0.30
N LEU A 258 27.55 25.93 -0.90
CA LEU A 258 27.08 27.02 -1.78
C LEU A 258 25.92 27.82 -1.14
N MET A 259 24.98 27.15 -0.48
CA MET A 259 23.90 27.82 0.25
C MET A 259 24.45 28.73 1.34
N GLN A 260 25.45 28.27 2.11
CA GLN A 260 26.09 29.07 3.16
C GLN A 260 26.89 30.25 2.58
N MET A 261 27.57 30.07 1.44
CA MET A 261 28.26 31.17 0.74
C MET A 261 27.29 32.22 0.24
N LEU A 262 26.15 31.83 -0.34
CA LEU A 262 25.11 32.80 -0.73
C LEU A 262 24.52 33.53 0.47
N PHE A 263 24.32 32.82 1.58
CA PHE A 263 23.83 33.47 2.81
C PHE A 263 24.86 34.47 3.36
N LEU A 264 26.15 34.14 3.36
CA LEU A 264 27.23 35.06 3.73
C LEU A 264 27.23 36.30 2.83
N LEU A 265 27.04 36.12 1.52
CA LEU A 265 26.92 37.25 0.57
C LEU A 265 25.72 38.14 0.90
N ILE A 266 24.56 37.56 1.27
CA ILE A 266 23.38 38.30 1.70
C ILE A 266 23.68 39.10 2.97
N VAL A 267 24.28 38.50 3.99
CA VAL A 267 24.62 39.16 5.26
C VAL A 267 25.60 40.30 5.01
N THR A 268 26.65 40.06 4.23
CA THR A 268 27.65 41.09 3.89
C THR A 268 27.01 42.26 3.13
N SER A 269 26.13 41.98 2.16
CA SER A 269 25.41 43.02 1.43
C SER A 269 24.47 43.82 2.32
N LEU A 270 23.83 43.19 3.33
CA LEU A 270 22.99 43.90 4.31
C LEU A 270 23.82 44.83 5.21
N ILE A 271 25.03 44.39 5.60
CA ILE A 271 25.95 45.25 6.37
C ILE A 271 26.37 46.48 5.54
N ILE A 272 26.83 46.26 4.30
CA ILE A 272 27.26 47.37 3.41
C ILE A 272 26.11 48.33 3.13
N TRP A 273 24.95 47.79 2.76
CA TRP A 273 23.76 48.63 2.50
C TRP A 273 23.30 49.38 3.74
N GLY A 274 23.27 48.68 4.90
CA GLY A 274 22.89 49.29 6.17
C GLY A 274 23.85 50.38 6.58
N ALA A 275 25.16 50.18 6.41
CA ALA A 275 26.19 51.18 6.66
C ALA A 275 26.04 52.41 5.75
N ALA A 276 25.78 52.18 4.46
CA ALA A 276 25.57 53.28 3.49
C ALA A 276 24.29 54.09 3.75
N LYS A 277 23.19 53.40 4.16
CA LYS A 277 21.89 54.04 4.33
C LYS A 277 21.69 54.68 5.71
N PHE A 278 22.18 54.03 6.75
CA PHE A 278 21.94 54.38 8.16
C PHE A 278 23.23 54.82 8.89
N GLY A 279 24.40 54.67 8.26
CA GLY A 279 25.67 55.07 8.81
C GLY A 279 25.87 56.59 8.77
N GLY A 280 26.39 57.13 9.88
CA GLY A 280 26.79 58.54 10.00
C GLY A 280 27.31 58.79 11.40
N GLN A 281 28.29 59.67 11.56
CA GLN A 281 29.04 59.85 12.82
C GLN A 281 28.18 60.19 14.05
N GLN A 282 26.90 60.54 13.91
CA GLN A 282 25.95 60.79 15.00
C GLN A 282 24.50 60.38 14.65
N SER A 283 24.30 59.50 13.66
CA SER A 283 22.94 59.12 13.27
C SER A 283 22.33 58.14 14.29
N PRO A 284 21.17 58.44 14.89
CA PRO A 284 20.44 57.53 15.76
C PRO A 284 19.97 56.28 14.99
N LEU A 285 20.08 56.29 13.65
CA LEU A 285 19.66 55.21 12.78
C LEU A 285 20.72 54.09 12.62
N THR A 286 21.95 54.27 13.09
CA THR A 286 23.02 53.28 13.02
C THR A 286 22.65 51.96 13.72
N ASN A 287 21.76 52.02 14.73
CA ASN A 287 21.23 50.85 15.45
C ASN A 287 20.43 49.88 14.57
N TRP A 288 19.96 50.31 13.41
CA TRP A 288 19.19 49.48 12.48
C TRP A 288 20.06 48.51 11.71
N ILE A 289 21.38 48.74 11.58
CA ILE A 289 22.29 47.86 10.85
C ILE A 289 22.27 46.44 11.44
N ALA A 290 22.53 46.32 12.75
CA ALA A 290 22.52 45.04 13.43
C ALA A 290 21.12 44.40 13.43
N ALA A 291 20.06 45.21 13.48
CA ALA A 291 18.68 44.75 13.44
C ALA A 291 18.39 43.98 12.11
N PHE A 292 18.71 44.58 10.96
CA PHE A 292 18.50 43.96 9.65
C PHE A 292 19.37 42.73 9.46
N VAL A 293 20.62 42.75 9.91
CA VAL A 293 21.55 41.64 9.81
C VAL A 293 21.06 40.45 10.61
N LEU A 294 20.70 40.65 11.90
CA LEU A 294 20.24 39.54 12.77
C LEU A 294 18.90 39.00 12.31
N ALA A 295 18.00 39.82 11.76
CA ALA A 295 16.73 39.32 11.23
C ALA A 295 16.87 38.33 10.06
N ALA A 296 18.01 38.33 9.35
CA ALA A 296 18.25 37.40 8.25
C ALA A 296 18.47 35.92 8.72
N PHE A 297 18.92 35.69 9.95
CA PHE A 297 19.26 34.33 10.39
C PHE A 297 18.06 33.38 10.50
N PRO A 298 16.92 33.76 11.13
CA PRO A 298 15.73 32.90 11.13
C PRO A 298 15.17 32.63 9.73
N LEU A 299 15.34 33.57 8.79
CA LEU A 299 14.92 33.42 7.41
C LEU A 299 15.80 32.37 6.68
N ASN A 300 17.11 32.38 6.94
CA ASN A 300 18.00 31.33 6.41
C ASN A 300 17.63 29.93 6.95
N GLU A 301 17.22 29.82 8.22
CA GLU A 301 16.75 28.57 8.81
C GLU A 301 15.57 27.97 8.00
N ALA A 302 14.62 28.82 7.58
CA ALA A 302 13.49 28.40 6.75
C ALA A 302 13.91 27.88 5.35
N LEU A 303 15.02 28.38 4.81
CA LEU A 303 15.46 28.09 3.44
C LEU A 303 16.45 26.92 3.36
N ALA A 304 17.17 26.63 4.44
CA ALA A 304 18.25 25.62 4.48
C ALA A 304 17.77 24.22 4.07
N GLY A 305 16.54 23.85 4.39
CA GLY A 305 15.94 22.56 4.06
C GLY A 305 15.40 22.40 2.64
N LEU A 306 15.21 23.50 1.89
CA LEU A 306 14.53 23.49 0.59
C LEU A 306 15.17 22.59 -0.48
N PRO A 307 16.51 22.57 -0.66
CA PRO A 307 17.12 21.73 -1.68
C PRO A 307 16.94 20.23 -1.39
N THR A 308 16.93 19.82 -0.12
CA THR A 308 16.65 18.44 0.28
C THR A 308 15.17 18.11 0.10
N ALA A 309 14.29 19.01 0.51
CA ALA A 309 12.85 18.87 0.30
C ALA A 309 12.48 18.72 -1.18
N ALA A 310 13.12 19.49 -2.05
CA ALA A 310 12.92 19.40 -3.49
C ALA A 310 13.44 18.06 -4.06
N GLN A 311 14.58 17.58 -3.58
CA GLN A 311 15.17 16.31 -4.01
C GLN A 311 14.29 15.11 -3.63
N GLU A 312 13.71 15.08 -2.42
CA GLU A 312 12.81 14.01 -1.95
C GLU A 312 11.55 13.87 -2.82
N THR A 313 11.15 14.89 -3.58
CA THR A 313 9.98 14.81 -4.46
C THR A 313 10.06 13.71 -5.51
N ASN A 314 11.28 13.28 -5.92
CA ASN A 314 11.47 12.18 -6.86
C ASN A 314 11.04 10.83 -6.25
N VAL A 315 11.32 10.60 -4.96
CA VAL A 315 10.89 9.38 -4.24
C VAL A 315 9.36 9.34 -4.15
N TYR A 316 8.74 10.46 -3.83
CA TYR A 316 7.29 10.56 -3.69
C TYR A 316 6.53 10.37 -5.00
N GLN A 317 7.16 10.71 -6.13
CA GLN A 317 6.59 10.46 -7.44
C GLN A 317 6.31 8.98 -7.69
N LYS A 318 7.23 8.09 -7.34
CA LYS A 318 7.05 6.64 -7.53
C LYS A 318 5.88 6.11 -6.73
N SER A 319 5.74 6.56 -5.48
CA SER A 319 4.60 6.21 -4.63
C SER A 319 3.27 6.68 -5.23
N LEU A 320 3.21 7.90 -5.79
CA LEU A 320 2.03 8.40 -6.48
C LEU A 320 1.69 7.60 -7.75
N VAL A 321 2.69 7.20 -8.53
CA VAL A 321 2.49 6.36 -9.71
C VAL A 321 1.90 5.01 -9.32
N ARG A 322 2.45 4.35 -8.28
CA ARG A 322 1.93 3.07 -7.79
C ARG A 322 0.47 3.19 -7.32
N LEU A 323 0.14 4.22 -6.56
CA LEU A 323 -1.24 4.48 -6.11
C LEU A 323 -2.20 4.75 -7.27
N ASN A 324 -1.77 5.50 -8.29
CA ASN A 324 -2.61 5.79 -9.46
C ASN A 324 -2.84 4.56 -10.37
N ASN A 325 -2.03 3.51 -10.23
CA ASN A 325 -2.23 2.24 -10.93
C ASN A 325 -3.25 1.32 -10.24
N LEU A 326 -3.67 1.63 -9.00
CA LEU A 326 -4.76 0.91 -8.35
C LEU A 326 -6.10 1.19 -9.04
N PRO A 327 -7.07 0.27 -8.95
CA PRO A 327 -8.43 0.49 -9.43
C PRO A 327 -9.01 1.79 -8.88
N ASP A 328 -9.89 2.43 -9.64
CA ASP A 328 -10.53 3.65 -9.16
C ASP A 328 -11.51 3.33 -8.01
N PRO A 329 -11.21 3.73 -6.77
CA PRO A 329 -12.05 3.42 -5.62
C PRO A 329 -13.40 4.13 -5.66
N ASP A 330 -13.50 5.25 -6.37
CA ASP A 330 -14.72 6.06 -6.47
C ASP A 330 -15.63 5.61 -7.64
N GLN A 331 -15.14 4.70 -8.49
CA GLN A 331 -15.94 4.12 -9.55
C GLN A 331 -16.97 3.16 -8.94
N LYS A 332 -18.15 3.66 -8.63
CA LYS A 332 -19.30 2.82 -8.26
C LYS A 332 -19.69 2.00 -9.49
N VAL A 333 -19.27 0.76 -9.54
CA VAL A 333 -19.90 -0.22 -10.40
C VAL A 333 -21.33 -0.33 -9.86
N LYS A 334 -22.31 0.23 -10.57
CA LYS A 334 -23.72 0.00 -10.29
C LYS A 334 -24.02 -1.45 -10.66
N GLU A 335 -23.67 -2.37 -9.79
CA GLU A 335 -24.12 -3.75 -9.92
C GLU A 335 -25.63 -3.73 -9.74
N LYS A 336 -26.37 -4.03 -10.79
CA LYS A 336 -27.77 -4.38 -10.66
C LYS A 336 -27.85 -5.60 -9.76
N ALA A 337 -28.65 -5.54 -8.70
CA ALA A 337 -28.90 -6.71 -7.89
C ALA A 337 -29.47 -7.82 -8.78
N LEU A 338 -28.65 -8.82 -9.08
CA LEU A 338 -29.06 -10.01 -9.81
C LEU A 338 -29.61 -10.99 -8.77
N SER A 339 -30.89 -11.32 -8.90
CA SER A 339 -31.53 -12.38 -8.12
C SER A 339 -31.99 -13.46 -9.08
N ILE A 340 -31.53 -14.67 -8.87
CA ILE A 340 -31.95 -15.85 -9.62
C ILE A 340 -32.68 -16.80 -8.66
N ALA A 341 -33.71 -17.44 -9.20
CA ALA A 341 -34.48 -18.46 -8.47
C ALA A 341 -33.89 -19.85 -8.68
N ALA A 342 -34.11 -20.74 -7.69
CA ALA A 342 -33.83 -22.16 -7.86
C ALA A 342 -34.73 -22.79 -8.96
N PRO A 343 -34.28 -23.85 -9.62
CA PRO A 343 -33.00 -24.57 -9.45
C PRO A 343 -31.80 -23.83 -10.07
N TYR A 344 -30.59 -24.03 -9.49
CA TYR A 344 -29.36 -23.36 -9.90
C TYR A 344 -28.55 -24.28 -10.83
N ASN A 345 -28.69 -24.09 -12.14
CA ASN A 345 -27.98 -24.84 -13.16
C ASN A 345 -26.83 -24.04 -13.75
N LEU A 346 -25.69 -24.70 -13.95
CA LEU A 346 -24.50 -24.12 -14.62
C LEU A 346 -24.38 -24.72 -16.01
N THR A 347 -24.26 -23.85 -17.02
CA THR A 347 -24.03 -24.24 -18.41
C THR A 347 -22.72 -23.65 -18.89
N ILE A 348 -21.83 -24.52 -19.34
CA ILE A 348 -20.49 -24.19 -19.81
C ILE A 348 -20.43 -24.50 -21.33
N GLN A 349 -20.21 -23.47 -22.15
CA GLN A 349 -20.26 -23.60 -23.62
C GLN A 349 -18.96 -23.16 -24.26
N ASN A 350 -18.27 -24.08 -24.90
CA ASN A 350 -17.09 -23.88 -25.72
C ASN A 350 -16.03 -23.00 -25.05
N ILE A 351 -15.63 -23.32 -23.82
CA ILE A 351 -14.71 -22.50 -23.04
C ILE A 351 -13.27 -22.70 -23.51
N HIS A 352 -12.68 -21.58 -23.94
CA HIS A 352 -11.26 -21.41 -24.19
C HIS A 352 -10.66 -20.41 -23.21
N TYR A 353 -9.45 -20.68 -22.71
CA TYR A 353 -8.78 -19.77 -21.82
C TYR A 353 -7.26 -19.77 -21.96
N THR A 354 -6.72 -18.56 -22.09
CA THR A 354 -5.29 -18.27 -22.12
C THR A 354 -4.97 -17.21 -21.06
N TYR A 355 -3.93 -17.44 -20.22
CA TYR A 355 -3.51 -16.43 -19.25
C TYR A 355 -2.94 -15.20 -19.92
N PRO A 356 -3.16 -13.99 -19.38
CA PRO A 356 -2.50 -12.77 -19.84
C PRO A 356 -0.97 -12.97 -19.90
N HIS A 357 -0.34 -12.44 -20.95
CA HIS A 357 1.10 -12.53 -21.18
C HIS A 357 1.65 -13.94 -21.50
N THR A 358 0.80 -14.96 -21.70
CA THR A 358 1.21 -16.29 -22.18
C THR A 358 0.61 -16.57 -23.55
N LYS A 359 1.27 -17.45 -24.31
CA LYS A 359 0.74 -17.94 -25.60
C LYS A 359 0.11 -19.34 -25.47
N LYS A 360 0.27 -19.97 -24.30
CA LYS A 360 -0.22 -21.33 -24.07
C LYS A 360 -1.68 -21.29 -23.65
N GLU A 361 -2.54 -21.87 -24.48
CA GLU A 361 -3.94 -22.09 -24.16
C GLU A 361 -4.08 -23.20 -23.13
N ILE A 362 -4.77 -22.91 -22.02
CA ILE A 362 -4.92 -23.80 -20.87
C ILE A 362 -6.19 -24.62 -20.95
N LEU A 363 -7.28 -24.04 -21.44
CA LEU A 363 -8.55 -24.74 -21.66
C LEU A 363 -8.95 -24.58 -23.13
N ARG A 364 -9.44 -25.68 -23.73
CA ARG A 364 -9.65 -25.80 -25.18
C ARG A 364 -11.00 -26.45 -25.47
N GLY A 365 -12.05 -25.65 -25.62
CA GLY A 365 -13.37 -26.10 -26.03
C GLY A 365 -14.08 -26.95 -24.96
N ILE A 366 -14.03 -26.54 -23.69
CA ILE A 366 -14.74 -27.25 -22.61
C ILE A 366 -16.24 -26.99 -22.72
N ASN A 367 -17.02 -28.07 -22.78
CA ASN A 367 -18.48 -28.07 -22.74
C ASN A 367 -18.96 -28.94 -21.61
N LEU A 368 -19.85 -28.41 -20.75
CA LEU A 368 -20.33 -29.13 -19.57
C LEU A 368 -21.62 -28.50 -19.06
N ASP A 369 -22.61 -29.32 -18.74
CA ASP A 369 -23.82 -28.92 -18.05
C ASP A 369 -23.83 -29.55 -16.65
N ILE A 370 -24.15 -28.75 -15.64
CA ILE A 370 -24.22 -29.14 -14.21
C ILE A 370 -25.60 -28.78 -13.70
N HIS A 371 -26.37 -29.82 -13.34
CA HIS A 371 -27.73 -29.62 -12.84
C HIS A 371 -27.75 -29.38 -11.32
N ALA A 372 -28.78 -28.69 -10.86
CA ALA A 372 -28.97 -28.42 -9.43
C ALA A 372 -29.02 -29.73 -8.62
N GLY A 373 -28.23 -29.81 -7.54
CA GLY A 373 -28.11 -30.97 -6.67
C GLY A 373 -27.19 -32.07 -7.19
N GLU A 374 -26.58 -31.91 -8.36
CA GLU A 374 -25.66 -32.85 -8.96
C GLU A 374 -24.29 -32.81 -8.28
N LYS A 375 -23.66 -33.99 -8.10
CA LYS A 375 -22.31 -34.13 -7.56
C LYS A 375 -21.36 -34.51 -8.69
N ILE A 376 -20.43 -33.66 -9.03
CA ILE A 376 -19.49 -33.82 -10.13
C ILE A 376 -18.06 -33.87 -9.62
N ALA A 377 -17.27 -34.86 -10.08
CA ALA A 377 -15.83 -34.86 -9.88
C ALA A 377 -15.09 -34.42 -11.14
N ILE A 378 -14.15 -33.50 -10.99
CA ILE A 378 -13.25 -33.01 -12.05
C ILE A 378 -11.85 -33.53 -11.74
N LEU A 379 -11.38 -34.46 -12.54
CA LEU A 379 -10.11 -35.15 -12.42
C LEU A 379 -9.10 -34.69 -13.47
N GLY A 380 -7.84 -34.93 -13.24
CA GLY A 380 -6.77 -34.66 -14.20
C GLY A 380 -5.42 -34.45 -13.54
N LYS A 381 -4.36 -34.53 -14.33
CA LYS A 381 -2.99 -34.30 -13.84
C LYS A 381 -2.80 -32.84 -13.35
N SER A 382 -1.77 -32.62 -12.54
CA SER A 382 -1.38 -31.27 -12.18
C SER A 382 -1.06 -30.45 -13.46
N GLY A 383 -1.59 -29.22 -13.54
CA GLY A 383 -1.43 -28.38 -14.71
C GLY A 383 -2.43 -28.62 -15.87
N ALA A 384 -3.38 -29.55 -15.73
CA ALA A 384 -4.41 -29.81 -16.77
C ALA A 384 -5.46 -28.71 -16.93
N GLY A 385 -5.47 -27.68 -16.06
CA GLY A 385 -6.41 -26.57 -16.13
C GLY A 385 -7.58 -26.63 -15.13
N LYS A 386 -7.61 -27.58 -14.20
CA LYS A 386 -8.70 -27.76 -13.21
C LYS A 386 -8.97 -26.51 -12.36
N SER A 387 -7.96 -25.95 -11.73
CA SER A 387 -8.11 -24.72 -10.90
C SER A 387 -8.41 -23.50 -11.75
N THR A 388 -8.00 -23.48 -13.03
CA THR A 388 -8.40 -22.46 -13.99
C THR A 388 -9.89 -22.54 -14.29
N LEU A 389 -10.41 -23.76 -14.52
CA LEU A 389 -11.85 -23.98 -14.72
C LEU A 389 -12.64 -23.58 -13.47
N ALA A 390 -12.15 -23.91 -12.26
CA ALA A 390 -12.75 -23.46 -11.00
C ALA A 390 -12.88 -21.94 -10.90
N ALA A 391 -11.83 -21.22 -11.28
CA ALA A 391 -11.83 -19.75 -11.26
C ALA A 391 -12.80 -19.14 -12.30
N LEU A 392 -12.96 -19.78 -13.45
CA LEU A 392 -13.93 -19.40 -14.47
C LEU A 392 -15.36 -19.67 -14.04
N LEU A 393 -15.63 -20.81 -13.40
CA LEU A 393 -16.97 -21.17 -12.86
C LEU A 393 -17.45 -20.16 -11.81
N ARG A 394 -16.54 -19.61 -11.01
CA ARG A 394 -16.86 -18.58 -10.01
C ARG A 394 -17.01 -17.18 -10.59
N GLY A 395 -16.69 -16.98 -11.87
CA GLY A 395 -16.66 -15.64 -12.46
C GLY A 395 -15.45 -14.78 -12.05
N ASP A 396 -14.44 -15.35 -11.36
CA ASP A 396 -13.20 -14.66 -10.98
C ASP A 396 -12.40 -14.21 -12.22
N ARG A 397 -12.58 -14.96 -13.32
CA ARG A 397 -11.93 -14.71 -14.61
C ARG A 397 -12.95 -14.78 -15.74
N LYS A 398 -12.70 -14.01 -16.78
CA LYS A 398 -13.49 -14.10 -18.01
C LYS A 398 -12.81 -15.09 -18.98
N PRO A 399 -13.55 -16.02 -19.61
CA PRO A 399 -12.99 -16.87 -20.64
C PRO A 399 -12.50 -16.05 -21.84
N THR A 400 -11.52 -16.58 -22.57
CA THR A 400 -11.02 -15.96 -23.82
C THR A 400 -12.08 -16.08 -24.93
N GLU A 401 -12.72 -17.27 -25.02
CA GLU A 401 -13.84 -17.54 -25.89
C GLU A 401 -14.83 -18.44 -25.15
N GLY A 402 -16.09 -18.44 -25.58
CA GLY A 402 -17.17 -19.18 -24.96
C GLY A 402 -17.84 -18.41 -23.80
N GLN A 403 -18.74 -19.09 -23.09
CA GLN A 403 -19.56 -18.50 -22.03
C GLN A 403 -19.86 -19.51 -20.94
N ILE A 404 -19.94 -19.03 -19.69
CA ILE A 404 -20.40 -19.80 -18.52
C ILE A 404 -21.58 -19.07 -17.92
N ASP A 405 -22.72 -19.74 -17.85
CA ASP A 405 -23.96 -19.18 -17.34
C ASP A 405 -24.45 -19.89 -16.09
N LEU A 406 -24.94 -19.13 -15.14
CA LEU A 406 -25.75 -19.60 -14.03
C LEU A 406 -27.21 -19.18 -14.29
N ASN A 407 -28.08 -20.16 -14.56
CA ASN A 407 -29.48 -19.93 -14.99
C ASN A 407 -29.60 -18.93 -16.16
N GLY A 408 -28.73 -19.04 -17.18
CA GLY A 408 -28.74 -18.17 -18.38
C GLY A 408 -28.15 -16.78 -18.17
N ILE A 409 -27.54 -16.49 -17.01
CA ILE A 409 -26.82 -15.25 -16.75
C ILE A 409 -25.34 -15.55 -16.64
N ASP A 410 -24.52 -14.85 -17.42
CA ASP A 410 -23.05 -14.95 -17.40
C ASP A 410 -22.52 -14.76 -15.98
N VAL A 411 -21.73 -15.74 -15.50
CA VAL A 411 -21.18 -15.75 -14.13
C VAL A 411 -20.33 -14.51 -13.82
N THR A 412 -19.69 -13.90 -14.81
CA THR A 412 -18.89 -12.68 -14.62
C THR A 412 -19.71 -11.44 -14.27
N LYS A 413 -21.03 -11.48 -14.49
CA LYS A 413 -21.95 -10.37 -14.18
C LYS A 413 -22.40 -10.35 -12.73
N PHE A 414 -22.17 -11.43 -11.98
CA PHE A 414 -22.57 -11.52 -10.58
C PHE A 414 -21.64 -10.74 -9.65
N GLY A 415 -20.36 -10.59 -9.99
CA GLY A 415 -19.39 -9.85 -9.18
C GLY A 415 -19.45 -10.23 -7.69
N ASP A 416 -19.64 -9.24 -6.81
CA ASP A 416 -19.72 -9.43 -5.36
C ASP A 416 -20.96 -10.22 -4.88
N GLN A 417 -21.90 -10.53 -5.79
CA GLN A 417 -23.07 -11.35 -5.46
C GLN A 417 -22.83 -12.85 -5.66
N MET A 418 -21.79 -13.24 -6.40
CA MET A 418 -21.47 -14.65 -6.65
C MET A 418 -21.30 -15.48 -5.34
N PRO A 419 -20.73 -14.95 -4.26
CA PRO A 419 -20.67 -15.67 -2.98
C PRO A 419 -22.02 -16.05 -2.35
N LYS A 420 -23.14 -15.48 -2.79
CA LYS A 420 -24.49 -15.91 -2.35
C LYS A 420 -24.88 -17.29 -2.91
N TYR A 421 -24.32 -17.61 -4.06
CA TYR A 421 -24.64 -18.85 -4.79
C TYR A 421 -23.54 -19.88 -4.70
N PHE A 422 -22.29 -19.44 -4.55
CA PHE A 422 -21.10 -20.26 -4.57
C PHE A 422 -20.32 -20.19 -3.26
N SER A 423 -19.93 -21.35 -2.72
CA SER A 423 -18.91 -21.45 -1.67
C SER A 423 -17.75 -22.30 -2.14
N VAL A 424 -16.56 -22.05 -1.61
CA VAL A 424 -15.34 -22.76 -2.02
C VAL A 424 -14.54 -23.20 -0.81
N ILE A 425 -14.08 -24.45 -0.83
CA ILE A 425 -12.99 -24.93 0.02
C ILE A 425 -11.74 -25.05 -0.86
N ASN A 426 -10.75 -24.20 -0.60
CA ASN A 426 -9.49 -24.23 -1.30
C ASN A 426 -8.59 -25.35 -0.75
N GLN A 427 -7.58 -25.72 -1.52
CA GLN A 427 -6.54 -26.71 -1.14
C GLN A 427 -5.88 -26.41 0.22
N LYS A 428 -5.70 -25.13 0.55
CA LYS A 428 -5.20 -24.66 1.85
C LYS A 428 -6.21 -23.69 2.44
N PRO A 429 -7.18 -24.15 3.27
CA PRO A 429 -8.15 -23.28 3.90
C PRO A 429 -7.45 -22.30 4.82
N TYR A 430 -7.79 -21.02 4.70
CA TYR A 430 -7.24 -19.98 5.56
C TYR A 430 -8.12 -19.76 6.78
N LEU A 431 -7.52 -19.86 7.96
CA LEU A 431 -8.12 -19.47 9.23
C LEU A 431 -7.48 -18.15 9.70
N PHE A 432 -8.30 -17.20 10.09
CA PHE A 432 -7.84 -15.91 10.55
C PHE A 432 -7.33 -15.98 12.00
N ASN A 433 -6.35 -15.17 12.33
CA ASN A 433 -5.83 -15.03 13.69
C ASN A 433 -6.85 -14.31 14.59
N THR A 434 -7.91 -15.01 14.94
CA THR A 434 -8.99 -14.58 15.84
C THR A 434 -9.59 -15.82 16.50
N THR A 435 -10.69 -15.70 17.24
CA THR A 435 -11.31 -16.84 17.92
C THR A 435 -11.94 -17.82 16.95
N ILE A 436 -12.17 -19.06 17.39
CA ILE A 436 -12.89 -20.09 16.62
C ILE A 436 -14.29 -19.56 16.28
N ALA A 437 -15.00 -18.97 17.25
CA ALA A 437 -16.32 -18.38 17.03
C ALA A 437 -16.32 -17.36 15.90
N ASN A 438 -15.39 -16.40 15.91
CA ASN A 438 -15.29 -15.39 14.87
C ASN A 438 -14.93 -16.00 13.51
N ASN A 439 -14.07 -17.02 13.49
CA ASN A 439 -13.76 -17.75 12.27
C ASN A 439 -14.98 -18.44 11.67
N LEU A 440 -15.86 -19.01 12.48
CA LEU A 440 -17.08 -19.66 12.02
C LEU A 440 -18.14 -18.63 11.57
N ARG A 441 -18.27 -17.51 12.29
CA ARG A 441 -19.20 -16.42 11.94
C ARG A 441 -18.86 -15.72 10.63
N LEU A 442 -17.70 -15.93 10.04
CA LEU A 442 -17.45 -15.53 8.64
C LEU A 442 -18.42 -16.21 7.65
N GLY A 443 -19.00 -17.34 8.00
CA GLY A 443 -20.07 -17.95 7.20
C GLY A 443 -21.40 -17.18 7.31
N ASN A 444 -21.75 -16.78 8.52
CA ASN A 444 -22.94 -15.96 8.82
C ASN A 444 -22.73 -15.26 10.18
N GLU A 445 -22.70 -13.92 10.16
CA GLU A 445 -22.43 -13.08 11.34
C GLU A 445 -23.50 -13.21 12.43
N GLU A 446 -24.75 -13.47 12.07
CA GLU A 446 -25.88 -13.56 12.99
C GLU A 446 -25.99 -14.93 13.69
N THR A 447 -25.02 -15.83 13.50
CA THR A 447 -25.05 -17.19 14.06
C THR A 447 -24.90 -17.15 15.58
N SER A 448 -25.84 -17.77 16.31
CA SER A 448 -25.75 -17.95 17.76
C SER A 448 -24.70 -19.02 18.15
N ASP A 449 -24.25 -18.97 19.41
CA ASP A 449 -23.29 -19.96 19.92
C ASP A 449 -23.84 -21.40 19.86
N ASP A 450 -25.13 -21.60 20.11
CA ASP A 450 -25.78 -22.92 19.99
C ASP A 450 -25.67 -23.48 18.56
N GLN A 451 -25.88 -22.61 17.57
CA GLN A 451 -25.74 -22.99 16.16
C GLN A 451 -24.27 -23.25 15.78
N LEU A 452 -23.32 -22.55 16.41
CA LEU A 452 -21.89 -22.84 16.25
C LEU A 452 -21.56 -24.22 16.80
N TRP A 453 -22.08 -24.58 17.95
CA TRP A 453 -21.89 -25.92 18.52
C TRP A 453 -22.55 -27.02 17.69
N ASP A 454 -23.76 -26.78 17.17
CA ASP A 454 -24.43 -27.73 16.27
C ASP A 454 -23.58 -28.00 15.00
N VAL A 455 -23.11 -26.94 14.36
CA VAL A 455 -22.31 -27.14 13.15
C VAL A 455 -20.96 -27.81 13.45
N LEU A 456 -20.34 -27.54 14.60
CA LEU A 456 -19.12 -28.21 15.03
C LEU A 456 -19.34 -29.70 15.31
N ASP A 457 -20.48 -30.06 15.87
CA ASP A 457 -20.88 -31.45 16.05
C ASP A 457 -21.05 -32.17 14.71
N ARG A 458 -21.74 -31.51 13.77
CA ARG A 458 -21.96 -32.01 12.40
C ARG A 458 -20.66 -32.28 11.63
N VAL A 459 -19.64 -31.46 11.84
CA VAL A 459 -18.32 -31.63 11.19
C VAL A 459 -17.34 -32.47 12.04
N GLY A 460 -17.77 -33.00 13.19
CA GLY A 460 -16.98 -33.85 14.06
C GLY A 460 -15.84 -33.14 14.79
N LEU A 461 -16.00 -31.85 15.13
CA LEU A 461 -15.01 -31.05 15.86
C LEU A 461 -15.46 -30.65 17.26
N LYS A 462 -16.70 -30.97 17.66
CA LYS A 462 -17.25 -30.56 18.96
C LYS A 462 -16.35 -30.98 20.12
N ASN A 463 -16.03 -32.25 20.24
CA ASN A 463 -15.21 -32.78 21.34
C ASN A 463 -13.80 -32.14 21.37
N THR A 464 -13.20 -31.95 20.20
CA THR A 464 -11.88 -31.31 20.07
C THR A 464 -11.91 -29.90 20.62
N ILE A 465 -12.95 -29.11 20.30
CA ILE A 465 -13.05 -27.71 20.71
C ILE A 465 -13.54 -27.59 22.16
N GLU A 466 -14.42 -28.47 22.64
CA GLU A 466 -14.84 -28.52 24.05
C GLU A 466 -13.67 -28.81 25.01
N ALA A 467 -12.70 -29.60 24.56
CA ALA A 467 -11.49 -29.89 25.33
C ALA A 467 -10.50 -28.72 25.42
N LEU A 468 -10.67 -27.66 24.63
CA LEU A 468 -9.83 -26.46 24.72
C LEU A 468 -10.24 -25.60 25.92
N PRO A 469 -9.27 -24.98 26.63
CA PRO A 469 -9.56 -24.16 27.82
C PRO A 469 -10.58 -23.04 27.58
N GLU A 470 -10.49 -22.35 26.46
CA GLU A 470 -11.35 -21.22 26.09
C GLU A 470 -12.45 -21.61 25.10
N LYS A 471 -12.58 -22.90 24.75
CA LYS A 471 -13.62 -23.43 23.85
C LYS A 471 -13.74 -22.59 22.56
N LEU A 472 -14.93 -22.03 22.27
CA LEU A 472 -15.18 -21.19 21.09
C LEU A 472 -14.34 -19.91 21.06
N GLU A 473 -13.93 -19.37 22.21
CA GLU A 473 -13.12 -18.16 22.31
C GLU A 473 -11.62 -18.44 22.15
N THR A 474 -11.22 -19.69 21.97
CA THR A 474 -9.83 -20.05 21.73
C THR A 474 -9.30 -19.38 20.47
N GLN A 475 -8.13 -18.74 20.58
CA GLN A 475 -7.43 -18.12 19.46
C GLN A 475 -6.90 -19.18 18.51
N VAL A 476 -7.12 -18.95 17.20
CA VAL A 476 -6.76 -19.89 16.14
C VAL A 476 -5.28 -19.81 15.77
N GLU A 477 -4.62 -18.71 16.11
CA GLU A 477 -3.25 -18.36 15.71
C GLU A 477 -3.11 -18.11 14.20
N GLU A 478 -1.91 -17.69 13.76
CA GLU A 478 -1.67 -17.29 12.39
C GLU A 478 -1.86 -18.47 11.41
N ALA A 479 -2.67 -18.25 10.39
CA ALA A 479 -3.01 -19.24 9.36
C ALA A 479 -3.56 -20.58 9.88
N GLY A 480 -3.99 -20.64 11.16
CA GLY A 480 -4.55 -21.86 11.76
C GLY A 480 -3.51 -22.91 12.11
N LEU A 481 -2.27 -22.54 12.39
CA LEU A 481 -1.17 -23.47 12.72
C LEU A 481 -1.48 -24.36 13.91
N ARG A 482 -2.37 -23.94 14.79
CA ARG A 482 -2.83 -24.73 15.94
C ARG A 482 -3.60 -26.00 15.55
N PHE A 483 -4.24 -26.00 14.38
CA PHE A 483 -5.08 -27.11 13.91
C PHE A 483 -4.39 -27.97 12.87
N SER A 484 -4.65 -29.26 12.91
CA SER A 484 -4.24 -30.20 11.87
C SER A 484 -4.87 -29.85 10.51
N GLY A 485 -4.33 -30.35 9.42
CA GLY A 485 -4.88 -30.15 8.08
C GLY A 485 -6.37 -30.55 7.99
N GLY A 486 -6.73 -31.72 8.51
CA GLY A 486 -8.11 -32.20 8.52
C GLY A 486 -9.05 -31.34 9.36
N GLU A 487 -8.61 -30.85 10.50
CA GLU A 487 -9.39 -29.94 11.35
C GLU A 487 -9.63 -28.59 10.65
N ARG A 488 -8.62 -28.03 9.97
CA ARG A 488 -8.79 -26.82 9.17
C ARG A 488 -9.82 -26.97 8.05
N HIS A 489 -9.81 -28.11 7.34
CA HIS A 489 -10.81 -28.40 6.31
C HIS A 489 -12.21 -28.55 6.89
N ARG A 490 -12.35 -29.23 8.05
CA ARG A 490 -13.65 -29.37 8.73
C ARG A 490 -14.16 -28.03 9.28
N LEU A 491 -13.30 -27.16 9.81
CA LEU A 491 -13.68 -25.78 10.19
C LEU A 491 -14.13 -24.95 8.97
N SER A 492 -13.46 -25.13 7.83
CA SER A 492 -13.88 -24.48 6.58
C SER A 492 -15.23 -25.01 6.07
N LEU A 493 -15.48 -26.32 6.21
CA LEU A 493 -16.80 -26.90 5.92
C LEU A 493 -17.88 -26.32 6.83
N ALA A 494 -17.60 -26.17 8.13
CA ALA A 494 -18.53 -25.56 9.07
C ALA A 494 -18.95 -24.14 8.63
N ARG A 495 -18.00 -23.31 8.15
CA ARG A 495 -18.31 -21.99 7.57
C ARG A 495 -19.29 -22.07 6.39
N ILE A 496 -19.07 -23.04 5.49
CA ILE A 496 -19.94 -23.25 4.32
C ILE A 496 -21.33 -23.71 4.72
N LEU A 497 -21.43 -24.56 5.72
CA LEU A 497 -22.73 -25.02 6.23
C LEU A 497 -23.52 -23.87 6.86
N LEU A 498 -22.87 -22.99 7.61
CA LEU A 498 -23.48 -21.78 8.16
C LEU A 498 -23.92 -20.79 7.08
N LYS A 499 -23.12 -20.65 6.03
CA LYS A 499 -23.44 -19.78 4.89
C LYS A 499 -24.56 -20.33 4.01
N ASN A 500 -24.72 -21.63 3.98
CA ASN A 500 -25.77 -22.38 3.30
C ASN A 500 -25.97 -22.08 1.80
N THR A 501 -24.88 -21.95 1.05
CA THR A 501 -24.93 -21.74 -0.41
C THR A 501 -25.39 -22.97 -1.16
N PRO A 502 -26.09 -22.81 -2.32
CA PRO A 502 -26.59 -23.95 -3.12
C PRO A 502 -25.49 -24.70 -3.87
N ILE A 503 -24.39 -24.05 -4.26
CA ILE A 503 -23.30 -24.65 -5.01
C ILE A 503 -22.03 -24.60 -4.16
N VAL A 504 -21.34 -25.74 -4.05
CA VAL A 504 -20.09 -25.87 -3.31
C VAL A 504 -19.01 -26.42 -4.21
N LEU A 505 -17.88 -25.73 -4.29
CA LEU A 505 -16.69 -26.17 -4.99
C LEU A 505 -15.61 -26.57 -3.99
N LEU A 506 -15.10 -27.79 -4.13
CA LEU A 506 -13.98 -28.32 -3.37
C LEU A 506 -12.77 -28.39 -4.31
N ASP A 507 -11.72 -27.64 -4.01
CA ASP A 507 -10.48 -27.64 -4.80
C ASP A 507 -9.38 -28.35 -4.01
N GLU A 508 -9.18 -29.65 -4.33
CA GLU A 508 -8.22 -30.55 -3.70
C GLU A 508 -8.26 -30.54 -2.15
N PRO A 509 -9.44 -30.73 -1.52
CA PRO A 509 -9.64 -30.47 -0.09
C PRO A 509 -8.93 -31.47 0.84
N THR A 510 -8.30 -32.51 0.32
CA THR A 510 -7.69 -33.59 1.11
C THR A 510 -6.18 -33.70 0.92
N VAL A 511 -5.59 -32.86 0.10
CA VAL A 511 -4.14 -32.87 -0.17
C VAL A 511 -3.33 -32.66 1.10
N GLY A 512 -2.38 -33.56 1.35
CA GLY A 512 -1.49 -33.53 2.51
C GLY A 512 -2.09 -34.08 3.80
N LEU A 513 -3.24 -34.77 3.71
CA LEU A 513 -3.80 -35.55 4.80
C LEU A 513 -3.32 -37.00 4.72
N ASP A 514 -3.22 -37.67 5.87
CA ASP A 514 -3.02 -39.10 5.92
C ASP A 514 -4.30 -39.81 5.45
N PRO A 515 -4.21 -41.07 4.95
CA PRO A 515 -5.35 -41.77 4.35
C PRO A 515 -6.56 -41.92 5.25
N ILE A 516 -6.37 -42.09 6.57
CA ILE A 516 -7.46 -42.26 7.55
C ILE A 516 -8.21 -40.92 7.72
N THR A 517 -7.47 -39.85 7.92
CA THR A 517 -8.04 -38.49 8.03
C THR A 517 -8.70 -38.06 6.72
N GLU A 518 -8.11 -38.37 5.57
CA GLU A 518 -8.68 -38.10 4.25
C GLU A 518 -10.06 -38.75 4.11
N GLN A 519 -10.17 -40.05 4.38
CA GLN A 519 -11.44 -40.77 4.30
C GLN A 519 -12.50 -40.14 5.22
N ALA A 520 -12.16 -39.83 6.47
CA ALA A 520 -13.08 -39.23 7.44
C ALA A 520 -13.57 -37.86 6.99
N VAL A 521 -12.69 -37.04 6.39
CA VAL A 521 -13.04 -35.71 5.84
C VAL A 521 -13.95 -35.88 4.63
N ILE A 522 -13.66 -36.77 3.69
CA ILE A 522 -14.50 -37.03 2.51
C ILE A 522 -15.88 -37.50 2.95
N GLU A 523 -15.99 -38.45 3.88
CA GLU A 523 -17.28 -38.94 4.38
C GLU A 523 -18.11 -37.81 5.01
N THR A 524 -17.46 -36.96 5.80
CA THR A 524 -18.10 -35.78 6.40
C THR A 524 -18.63 -34.85 5.34
N PHE A 525 -17.82 -34.52 4.30
CA PHE A 525 -18.24 -33.65 3.19
C PHE A 525 -19.43 -34.23 2.44
N MET A 526 -19.38 -35.52 2.07
CA MET A 526 -20.46 -36.17 1.34
C MET A 526 -21.77 -36.21 2.12
N LYS A 527 -21.70 -36.43 3.43
CA LYS A 527 -22.87 -36.44 4.33
C LYS A 527 -23.46 -35.06 4.48
N GLN A 528 -22.63 -34.03 4.75
CA GLN A 528 -23.10 -32.70 5.08
C GLN A 528 -23.52 -31.87 3.87
N LEU A 529 -22.97 -32.15 2.69
CA LEU A 529 -23.30 -31.46 1.44
C LEU A 529 -24.35 -32.19 0.60
N ASN A 530 -25.07 -33.16 1.19
CA ASN A 530 -26.15 -33.84 0.48
C ASN A 530 -27.27 -32.86 0.09
N GLY A 531 -27.80 -32.97 -1.13
CA GLY A 531 -28.81 -32.07 -1.69
C GLY A 531 -28.27 -30.75 -2.27
N LYS A 532 -26.97 -30.46 -2.14
CA LYS A 532 -26.30 -29.31 -2.78
C LYS A 532 -25.61 -29.73 -4.07
N THR A 533 -25.48 -28.79 -5.00
CA THR A 533 -24.60 -29.01 -6.18
C THR A 533 -23.17 -29.01 -5.71
N LEU A 534 -22.45 -30.10 -5.95
CA LEU A 534 -21.08 -30.28 -5.52
C LEU A 534 -20.15 -30.44 -6.75
N ILE A 535 -19.16 -29.57 -6.85
CA ILE A 535 -18.08 -29.65 -7.83
C ILE A 535 -16.80 -29.96 -7.08
N TRP A 536 -16.29 -31.18 -7.23
CA TRP A 536 -15.09 -31.62 -6.54
C TRP A 536 -13.92 -31.79 -7.50
N ILE A 537 -12.95 -30.91 -7.37
CA ILE A 537 -11.68 -31.02 -8.09
C ILE A 537 -10.71 -31.83 -7.25
N THR A 538 -10.18 -32.88 -7.84
CA THR A 538 -9.21 -33.77 -7.18
C THR A 538 -8.32 -34.45 -8.20
N HIS A 539 -7.22 -35.01 -7.75
CA HIS A 539 -6.39 -35.92 -8.50
C HIS A 539 -6.45 -37.37 -7.93
N HIS A 540 -7.11 -37.55 -6.78
CA HIS A 540 -7.37 -38.84 -6.16
C HIS A 540 -8.71 -39.42 -6.63
N LEU A 541 -8.76 -40.78 -6.76
CA LEU A 541 -9.96 -41.49 -7.18
C LEU A 541 -10.78 -42.00 -5.99
N GLN A 542 -10.35 -41.72 -4.75
CA GLN A 542 -11.08 -42.09 -3.55
C GLN A 542 -12.34 -41.23 -3.37
N GLY A 543 -13.49 -41.88 -3.10
CA GLY A 543 -14.78 -41.20 -2.88
C GLY A 543 -15.55 -40.81 -4.17
N ILE A 544 -14.98 -41.07 -5.35
CA ILE A 544 -15.57 -40.73 -6.65
C ILE A 544 -16.80 -41.59 -6.96
N GLU A 545 -16.90 -42.78 -6.38
CA GLU A 545 -18.04 -43.68 -6.54
C GLU A 545 -19.38 -43.04 -6.10
N LYS A 546 -19.32 -42.02 -5.25
CA LYS A 546 -20.49 -41.28 -4.75
C LYS A 546 -20.91 -40.09 -5.66
N MET A 547 -20.24 -39.91 -6.79
CA MET A 547 -20.52 -38.83 -7.74
C MET A 547 -21.54 -39.25 -8.79
N ASN A 548 -22.35 -38.29 -9.24
CA ASN A 548 -23.27 -38.50 -10.37
C ASN A 548 -22.50 -38.52 -11.68
N GLN A 549 -21.46 -37.69 -11.80
CA GLN A 549 -20.66 -37.56 -13.00
C GLN A 549 -19.18 -37.38 -12.67
N VAL A 550 -18.34 -37.96 -13.51
CA VAL A 550 -16.88 -37.82 -13.43
C VAL A 550 -16.35 -37.31 -14.76
N ILE A 551 -15.51 -36.30 -14.70
CA ILE A 551 -14.94 -35.61 -15.85
C ILE A 551 -13.43 -35.65 -15.73
N PHE A 552 -12.77 -36.12 -16.76
CA PHE A 552 -11.31 -36.18 -16.80
C PHE A 552 -10.78 -35.13 -17.77
N ILE A 553 -9.99 -34.18 -17.25
CA ILE A 553 -9.39 -33.09 -18.05
C ILE A 553 -7.93 -33.44 -18.33
N GLU A 554 -7.55 -33.45 -19.60
CA GLU A 554 -6.18 -33.62 -20.08
C GLU A 554 -5.89 -32.61 -21.17
N ASP A 555 -4.71 -32.00 -21.10
CA ASP A 555 -4.24 -30.99 -22.06
C ASP A 555 -5.28 -29.89 -22.37
N GLY A 556 -6.08 -29.55 -21.36
CA GLY A 556 -7.10 -28.51 -21.45
C GLY A 556 -8.42 -28.96 -22.12
N GLN A 557 -8.62 -30.24 -22.38
CA GLN A 557 -9.84 -30.79 -22.98
C GLN A 557 -10.47 -31.88 -22.10
N ILE A 558 -11.76 -32.13 -22.27
CA ILE A 558 -12.43 -33.28 -21.61
C ILE A 558 -12.04 -34.56 -22.38
N ALA A 559 -11.19 -35.37 -21.76
CA ALA A 559 -10.74 -36.63 -22.33
C ALA A 559 -11.72 -37.79 -22.08
N MET A 560 -12.40 -37.78 -20.92
CA MET A 560 -13.40 -38.78 -20.54
C MET A 560 -14.50 -38.12 -19.71
N GLN A 561 -15.74 -38.54 -19.89
CA GLN A 561 -16.89 -38.06 -19.12
C GLN A 561 -17.93 -39.18 -19.01
N GLY A 562 -18.55 -39.33 -17.84
CA GLY A 562 -19.61 -40.32 -17.62
C GLY A 562 -19.88 -40.58 -16.15
N THR A 563 -20.81 -41.50 -15.84
CA THR A 563 -21.00 -41.98 -14.47
C THR A 563 -19.82 -42.87 -14.07
N PRO A 564 -19.56 -43.04 -12.75
CA PRO A 564 -18.51 -43.97 -12.28
C PRO A 564 -18.63 -45.37 -12.87
N GLU A 565 -19.85 -45.89 -13.03
CA GLU A 565 -20.13 -47.21 -13.61
C GLU A 565 -19.81 -47.27 -15.11
N GLN A 566 -20.14 -46.21 -15.86
CA GLN A 566 -19.81 -46.10 -17.29
C GLN A 566 -18.30 -46.04 -17.50
N LEU A 567 -17.61 -45.22 -16.70
CA LEU A 567 -16.16 -45.06 -16.78
C LEU A 567 -15.41 -46.34 -16.37
N TRP A 568 -15.99 -47.15 -15.49
CA TRP A 568 -15.41 -48.44 -15.12
C TRP A 568 -15.23 -49.37 -16.31
N GLN A 569 -16.04 -49.23 -17.36
CA GLN A 569 -15.89 -50.00 -18.61
C GLN A 569 -14.68 -49.54 -19.42
N ASN A 570 -14.17 -48.35 -19.21
CA ASN A 570 -13.00 -47.79 -19.88
C ASN A 570 -11.71 -48.39 -19.32
N PRO A 571 -10.88 -49.08 -20.12
CA PRO A 571 -9.62 -49.69 -19.66
C PRO A 571 -8.68 -48.68 -18.98
N ARG A 572 -8.59 -47.47 -19.54
CA ARG A 572 -7.74 -46.40 -19.03
C ARG A 572 -8.17 -45.93 -17.64
N TYR A 573 -9.46 -45.78 -17.40
CA TYR A 573 -9.98 -45.40 -16.08
C TYR A 573 -9.66 -46.48 -15.02
N ARG A 574 -9.76 -47.78 -15.39
CA ARG A 574 -9.39 -48.90 -14.51
C ARG A 574 -7.90 -48.91 -14.15
N GLU A 575 -7.02 -48.61 -15.12
CA GLU A 575 -5.58 -48.50 -14.87
C GLU A 575 -5.27 -47.35 -13.92
N LEU A 576 -5.87 -46.16 -14.14
CA LEU A 576 -5.72 -45.03 -13.25
C LEU A 576 -6.17 -45.35 -11.83
N LYS A 577 -7.30 -46.04 -11.67
CA LYS A 577 -7.81 -46.42 -10.34
C LYS A 577 -6.92 -47.45 -9.63
N LYS A 578 -6.35 -48.42 -10.36
CA LYS A 578 -5.35 -49.35 -9.81
C LYS A 578 -4.09 -48.60 -9.36
N ALA A 579 -3.59 -47.69 -10.19
CA ALA A 579 -2.42 -46.88 -9.86
C ALA A 579 -2.62 -46.00 -8.62
N ASP A 580 -3.83 -45.44 -8.44
CA ASP A 580 -4.18 -44.61 -7.29
C ASP A 580 -4.31 -45.44 -6.00
N GLN A 581 -4.71 -46.70 -6.12
CA GLN A 581 -4.82 -47.63 -5.00
C GLN A 581 -3.49 -48.31 -4.65
N GLY A 582 -2.42 -48.05 -5.39
CA GLY A 582 -1.12 -48.68 -5.19
C GLY A 582 -1.08 -50.19 -5.60
N LEU A 583 -1.98 -50.61 -6.48
CA LEU A 583 -2.11 -51.98 -6.99
C LEU A 583 -1.52 -52.12 -8.39
#